data_935ea18396d5ae055599d19fcfb9f83a
#
_entry.id   935ea18396d5ae055599d19fcfb9f83a
#
_cell.length_a   1.000
_cell.length_b   1.000
_cell.length_c   1.000
_cell.angle_alpha   90.00
_cell.angle_beta   90.00
_cell.angle_gamma   90.00
#
_symmetry.space_group_name_H-M   'P 1'
#
loop_
_entity.id
_entity.type
_entity.pdbx_description
1 polymer ?
#
loop_
_entity_poly.entity_id
_entity_poly.type
_entity_poly.pdbx_seq_one_letter_code
_entity_poly.pdbx_strand_id
1 'polypeptide(L)'
;MPEISPRSFRATELACELARQGHSVTVITPRKGEVHTRFGEENHLVIKDLGVTGWTAPGTERTAGHQRGLFRLFWRGTARMMELFFEYPGIRYMFMVRKALLPEEGYDLLISVAVPYPVHWGAALARTAQRRIAKVWVADCGDPYMGNTLDRFRKPFYFKYVEKWFMRRCDFISITQSAFRVNYYPEFHDKIVEIPQGFRFGEVKAIPGPPVNGIPHFAFAGSFIREKRDPGRFLAYLTTLKREFNFVLYTQTRELVEPYIPLLNGKLEIRDYIPREELLPQLAGMDFLVNFGYDPLTQSPSKLIDYALTGRPVLHIPARGFDPSLVDTFLDGNYRHRFELPDLERYRIENVAASFLKLLDG
;
A
#
# COMPACT_ATOMS: atom_id res chain seq x y z
N MET A 1 13.65 3.13 -4.00
CA MET A 1 13.92 2.98 -2.58
C MET A 1 14.76 4.15 -2.11
N PRO A 2 14.47 4.81 -1.05
CA PRO A 2 13.19 4.88 -0.34
C PRO A 2 12.25 5.90 -1.02
N GLU A 3 11.19 5.44 -1.64
CA GLU A 3 10.15 6.31 -2.19
C GLU A 3 8.86 6.11 -1.39
N ILE A 4 8.07 7.20 -1.24
CA ILE A 4 6.79 7.15 -0.51
C ILE A 4 5.71 6.58 -1.46
N SER A 5 5.78 5.28 -1.70
CA SER A 5 4.72 4.55 -2.39
C SER A 5 4.52 3.18 -1.73
N PRO A 6 3.30 2.64 -1.71
CA PRO A 6 3.04 1.34 -1.08
C PRO A 6 3.91 0.20 -1.62
N ARG A 7 4.22 0.23 -2.90
CA ARG A 7 5.05 -0.80 -3.55
C ARG A 7 6.54 -0.65 -3.22
N SER A 8 7.03 0.58 -3.21
CA SER A 8 8.39 0.85 -2.76
C SER A 8 8.57 0.43 -1.30
N PHE A 9 7.60 0.74 -0.44
CA PHE A 9 7.61 0.32 0.95
C PHE A 9 7.67 -1.21 1.08
N ARG A 10 6.79 -1.95 0.37
CA ARG A 10 6.79 -3.42 0.37
C ARG A 10 8.14 -4.00 -0.02
N ALA A 11 8.71 -3.54 -1.13
CA ALA A 11 9.99 -4.04 -1.63
C ALA A 11 11.15 -3.67 -0.69
N THR A 12 11.11 -2.47 -0.09
CA THR A 12 12.13 -1.98 0.82
C THR A 12 12.16 -2.77 2.12
N GLU A 13 11.01 -2.93 2.79
CA GLU A 13 10.91 -3.67 4.04
C GLU A 13 11.33 -5.13 3.87
N LEU A 14 10.88 -5.78 2.78
CA LEU A 14 11.26 -7.16 2.50
C LEU A 14 12.77 -7.29 2.24
N ALA A 15 13.36 -6.41 1.42
CA ALA A 15 14.78 -6.46 1.12
C ALA A 15 15.64 -6.24 2.37
N CYS A 16 15.30 -5.24 3.19
CA CYS A 16 16.00 -4.97 4.44
C CYS A 16 15.88 -6.14 5.43
N GLU A 17 14.71 -6.77 5.51
CA GLU A 17 14.51 -7.89 6.42
C GLU A 17 15.31 -9.13 5.99
N LEU A 18 15.30 -9.46 4.70
CA LEU A 18 16.12 -10.56 4.17
C LEU A 18 17.62 -10.33 4.42
N ALA A 19 18.11 -9.09 4.22
CA ALA A 19 19.50 -8.75 4.53
C ALA A 19 19.80 -8.87 6.02
N ARG A 20 18.89 -8.43 6.91
CA ARG A 20 19.01 -8.56 8.37
C ARG A 20 19.06 -10.02 8.82
N GLN A 21 18.38 -10.92 8.10
CA GLN A 21 18.44 -12.36 8.33
C GLN A 21 19.72 -13.02 7.77
N GLY A 22 20.64 -12.24 7.18
CA GLY A 22 21.93 -12.72 6.70
C GLY A 22 21.94 -13.18 5.23
N HIS A 23 20.85 -12.93 4.48
CA HIS A 23 20.82 -13.24 3.05
C HIS A 23 21.56 -12.17 2.24
N SER A 24 22.22 -12.59 1.15
CA SER A 24 22.81 -11.68 0.17
C SER A 24 21.70 -11.13 -0.74
N VAL A 25 21.37 -9.84 -0.62
CA VAL A 25 20.25 -9.23 -1.32
C VAL A 25 20.72 -8.21 -2.34
N THR A 26 20.38 -8.44 -3.61
CA THR A 26 20.58 -7.48 -4.71
C THR A 26 19.25 -6.84 -5.10
N VAL A 27 19.19 -5.53 -5.07
CA VAL A 27 18.00 -4.76 -5.47
C VAL A 27 18.29 -4.00 -6.76
N ILE A 28 17.53 -4.30 -7.81
CA ILE A 28 17.60 -3.61 -9.11
C ILE A 28 16.45 -2.60 -9.16
N THR A 29 16.79 -1.31 -9.15
CA THR A 29 15.80 -0.22 -9.08
C THR A 29 16.31 1.04 -9.79
N PRO A 30 15.43 1.98 -10.20
CA PRO A 30 15.87 3.29 -10.64
C PRO A 30 16.71 3.97 -9.55
N ARG A 31 17.98 4.22 -9.83
CA ARG A 31 18.91 4.80 -8.85
C ARG A 31 18.81 6.33 -8.85
N LYS A 32 18.65 6.91 -7.66
CA LYS A 32 18.58 8.35 -7.45
C LYS A 32 19.80 8.87 -6.65
N GLY A 33 20.98 8.69 -7.21
CA GLY A 33 22.22 9.25 -6.64
C GLY A 33 22.64 8.68 -5.28
N GLU A 34 23.28 9.51 -4.47
CA GLU A 34 23.91 9.14 -3.19
C GLU A 34 22.96 8.57 -2.15
N VAL A 35 21.70 8.99 -2.15
CA VAL A 35 20.68 8.49 -1.22
C VAL A 35 20.53 6.96 -1.30
N HIS A 36 20.55 6.40 -2.50
CA HIS A 36 20.45 4.93 -2.66
C HIS A 36 21.73 4.22 -2.28
N THR A 37 22.90 4.83 -2.53
CA THR A 37 24.20 4.26 -2.12
C THR A 37 24.24 4.16 -0.61
N ARG A 38 23.98 5.27 0.09
CA ARG A 38 23.95 5.31 1.55
C ARG A 38 22.93 4.34 2.14
N PHE A 39 21.73 4.29 1.60
CA PHE A 39 20.68 3.36 2.02
C PHE A 39 21.12 1.89 1.86
N GLY A 40 21.82 1.56 0.75
CA GLY A 40 22.36 0.22 0.53
C GLY A 40 23.41 -0.15 1.56
N GLU A 41 24.33 0.75 1.88
CA GLU A 41 25.39 0.55 2.89
C GLU A 41 24.77 0.37 4.28
N GLU A 42 23.85 1.24 4.68
CA GLU A 42 23.19 1.19 6.01
C GLU A 42 22.36 -0.10 6.21
N ASN A 43 21.85 -0.70 5.15
CA ASN A 43 20.98 -1.89 5.21
C ASN A 43 21.61 -3.16 4.62
N HIS A 44 22.91 -3.15 4.32
CA HIS A 44 23.63 -4.29 3.75
C HIS A 44 23.03 -4.82 2.44
N LEU A 45 22.57 -3.91 1.56
CA LEU A 45 21.98 -4.22 0.28
C LEU A 45 22.90 -3.85 -0.88
N VAL A 46 22.99 -4.72 -1.88
CA VAL A 46 23.60 -4.37 -3.16
C VAL A 46 22.56 -3.70 -4.04
N ILE A 47 22.67 -2.39 -4.27
CA ILE A 47 21.72 -1.65 -5.10
C ILE A 47 22.33 -1.44 -6.49
N LYS A 48 21.66 -1.96 -7.52
CA LYS A 48 22.03 -1.81 -8.93
C LYS A 48 21.07 -0.87 -9.63
N ASP A 49 21.63 0.00 -10.48
CA ASP A 49 20.85 0.95 -11.28
C ASP A 49 20.16 0.26 -12.45
N LEU A 50 18.85 0.46 -12.58
CA LEU A 50 18.08 -0.01 -13.73
C LEU A 50 18.37 0.85 -15.01
N GLY A 51 19.07 1.98 -14.87
CA GLY A 51 19.43 2.87 -15.99
C GLY A 51 18.25 3.70 -16.50
N VAL A 52 17.32 4.05 -15.65
CA VAL A 52 16.17 4.90 -16.03
C VAL A 52 16.60 6.36 -16.04
N THR A 53 16.78 6.92 -17.24
CA THR A 53 17.01 8.36 -17.42
C THR A 53 15.68 9.07 -17.72
N GLY A 54 15.41 10.17 -17.02
CA GLY A 54 14.31 11.09 -17.35
C GLY A 54 12.90 10.58 -17.02
N TRP A 55 12.73 9.67 -16.05
CA TRP A 55 11.41 9.24 -15.60
C TRP A 55 11.03 9.93 -14.29
N THR A 56 9.89 10.63 -14.33
CA THR A 56 9.12 11.04 -13.15
C THR A 56 7.91 10.13 -13.03
N ALA A 57 7.65 9.60 -11.84
CA ALA A 57 6.49 8.74 -11.60
C ALA A 57 5.21 9.45 -12.05
N PRO A 58 4.28 8.76 -12.75
CA PRO A 58 2.99 9.35 -13.06
C PRO A 58 2.30 9.78 -11.76
N GLY A 59 2.10 11.09 -11.60
CA GLY A 59 1.45 11.67 -10.42
C GLY A 59 2.31 12.55 -9.51
N THR A 60 3.63 12.63 -9.70
CA THR A 60 4.51 13.48 -8.86
C THR A 60 4.75 14.88 -9.42
N GLU A 61 4.39 15.18 -10.65
CA GLU A 61 4.47 16.54 -11.18
C GLU A 61 3.22 17.37 -10.87
N ARG A 62 3.19 17.93 -9.66
CA ARG A 62 2.49 19.20 -9.43
C ARG A 62 3.40 20.34 -9.93
N THR A 63 3.63 20.42 -11.23
CA THR A 63 4.22 21.62 -11.81
C THR A 63 3.17 22.74 -11.76
N ALA A 64 3.41 23.68 -10.85
CA ALA A 64 2.81 25.00 -10.87
C ALA A 64 3.24 25.68 -12.19
N GLY A 65 2.41 25.61 -13.20
CA GLY A 65 2.59 26.29 -14.47
C GLY A 65 1.24 26.63 -15.07
N HIS A 66 0.86 27.89 -14.95
CA HIS A 66 -0.35 28.50 -15.50
C HIS A 66 -0.27 28.55 -17.03
N GLN A 67 -0.48 27.41 -17.70
CA GLN A 67 -0.82 27.43 -19.13
C GLN A 67 -2.14 26.72 -19.33
N ARG A 68 -3.20 27.52 -19.46
CA ARG A 68 -4.53 27.11 -19.87
C ARG A 68 -4.55 26.90 -21.38
N GLY A 69 -4.99 25.74 -21.88
CA GLY A 69 -5.24 25.56 -23.30
C GLY A 69 -5.70 24.15 -23.68
N LEU A 70 -6.57 24.06 -24.69
CA LEU A 70 -7.02 22.86 -25.40
C LEU A 70 -5.87 21.90 -25.76
N PHE A 71 -4.68 22.44 -26.02
CA PHE A 71 -3.47 21.70 -26.31
C PHE A 71 -3.03 20.78 -25.15
N ARG A 72 -3.15 21.23 -23.90
CA ARG A 72 -2.83 20.41 -22.71
C ARG A 72 -3.85 19.29 -22.51
N LEU A 73 -5.12 19.53 -22.82
CA LEU A 73 -6.17 18.50 -22.76
C LEU A 73 -5.90 17.41 -23.81
N PHE A 74 -5.53 17.80 -25.01
CA PHE A 74 -5.14 16.88 -26.09
C PHE A 74 -3.93 16.01 -25.72
N TRP A 75 -2.85 16.63 -25.20
CA TRP A 75 -1.68 15.88 -24.76
C TRP A 75 -1.98 14.93 -23.59
N ARG A 76 -2.84 15.32 -22.65
CA ARG A 76 -3.28 14.42 -21.57
C ARG A 76 -4.11 13.25 -22.11
N GLY A 77 -4.93 13.49 -23.09
CA GLY A 77 -5.71 12.45 -23.76
C GLY A 77 -4.83 11.46 -24.52
N THR A 78 -3.87 11.96 -25.31
CA THR A 78 -2.92 11.11 -26.05
C THR A 78 -2.01 10.32 -25.11
N ALA A 79 -1.49 10.93 -24.04
CA ALA A 79 -0.68 10.23 -23.05
C ALA A 79 -1.48 9.10 -22.36
N ARG A 80 -2.75 9.36 -22.01
CA ARG A 80 -3.62 8.34 -21.42
C ARG A 80 -3.96 7.21 -22.41
N MET A 81 -4.14 7.53 -23.69
CA MET A 81 -4.30 6.50 -24.73
C MET A 81 -3.04 5.65 -24.88
N MET A 82 -1.87 6.27 -24.93
CA MET A 82 -0.60 5.55 -25.00
C MET A 82 -0.38 4.64 -23.79
N GLU A 83 -0.72 5.11 -22.59
CA GLU A 83 -0.70 4.28 -21.38
C GLU A 83 -1.69 3.11 -21.48
N LEU A 84 -2.92 3.37 -21.89
CA LEU A 84 -3.99 2.36 -21.97
C LEU A 84 -3.69 1.28 -23.03
N PHE A 85 -3.30 1.69 -24.25
CA PHE A 85 -3.13 0.77 -25.37
C PHE A 85 -1.74 0.16 -25.48
N PHE A 86 -0.69 0.82 -24.97
CA PHE A 86 0.69 0.40 -25.14
C PHE A 86 1.46 0.29 -23.83
N GLU A 87 0.80 0.54 -22.69
CA GLU A 87 1.47 0.62 -21.37
C GLU A 87 2.64 1.63 -21.37
N TYR A 88 2.60 2.64 -22.23
CA TYR A 88 3.65 3.65 -22.33
C TYR A 88 3.40 4.78 -21.31
N PRO A 89 4.42 5.23 -20.56
CA PRO A 89 5.85 4.89 -20.69
C PRO A 89 6.29 3.61 -19.94
N GLY A 90 5.41 2.96 -19.20
CA GLY A 90 5.71 1.79 -18.36
C GLY A 90 6.31 0.61 -19.12
N ILE A 91 5.96 0.41 -20.41
CA ILE A 91 6.50 -0.66 -21.26
C ILE A 91 8.04 -0.66 -21.35
N ARG A 92 8.67 0.50 -21.16
CA ARG A 92 10.15 0.63 -21.19
C ARG A 92 10.80 -0.23 -20.11
N TYR A 93 10.16 -0.43 -18.97
CA TYR A 93 10.67 -1.29 -17.90
C TYR A 93 10.89 -2.72 -18.37
N MET A 94 10.08 -3.25 -19.29
CA MET A 94 10.28 -4.59 -19.84
C MET A 94 11.69 -4.76 -20.44
N PHE A 95 12.13 -3.79 -21.24
CA PHE A 95 13.46 -3.86 -21.89
C PHE A 95 14.60 -3.56 -20.92
N MET A 96 14.38 -2.63 -19.99
CA MET A 96 15.38 -2.23 -19.00
C MET A 96 15.64 -3.34 -17.99
N VAL A 97 14.57 -3.94 -17.45
CA VAL A 97 14.66 -5.08 -16.53
C VAL A 97 15.30 -6.27 -17.22
N ARG A 98 14.90 -6.58 -18.45
CA ARG A 98 15.58 -7.63 -19.23
C ARG A 98 17.08 -7.37 -19.33
N LYS A 99 17.48 -6.14 -19.73
CA LYS A 99 18.89 -5.77 -19.86
C LYS A 99 19.64 -5.89 -18.54
N ALA A 100 19.03 -5.45 -17.44
CA ALA A 100 19.63 -5.48 -16.10
C ALA A 100 19.78 -6.91 -15.57
N LEU A 101 18.87 -7.81 -15.92
CA LEU A 101 18.89 -9.21 -15.49
C LEU A 101 19.80 -10.11 -16.36
N LEU A 102 20.20 -9.67 -17.54
CA LEU A 102 21.06 -10.47 -18.41
C LEU A 102 22.45 -10.80 -17.81
N PRO A 103 23.13 -9.95 -17.04
CA PRO A 103 24.37 -10.33 -16.36
C PRO A 103 24.19 -11.09 -15.05
N GLU A 104 22.95 -11.25 -14.56
CA GLU A 104 22.65 -11.83 -13.25
C GLU A 104 22.46 -13.35 -13.35
N GLU A 105 23.06 -14.10 -12.41
CA GLU A 105 22.94 -15.55 -12.31
C GLU A 105 23.23 -16.04 -10.90
N GLY A 106 22.87 -17.30 -10.60
CA GLY A 106 23.23 -17.95 -9.35
C GLY A 106 22.42 -17.56 -8.13
N TYR A 107 21.27 -16.88 -8.31
CA TYR A 107 20.37 -16.57 -7.21
C TYR A 107 19.49 -17.74 -6.83
N ASP A 108 19.13 -17.85 -5.56
CA ASP A 108 18.11 -18.79 -5.12
C ASP A 108 16.71 -18.27 -5.45
N LEU A 109 16.46 -16.99 -5.17
CA LEU A 109 15.15 -16.37 -5.31
C LEU A 109 15.23 -15.07 -6.14
N LEU A 110 14.36 -14.96 -7.13
CA LEU A 110 14.08 -13.71 -7.85
C LEU A 110 12.67 -13.27 -7.51
N ILE A 111 12.52 -12.05 -6.99
CA ILE A 111 11.23 -11.43 -6.74
C ILE A 111 11.08 -10.22 -7.66
N SER A 112 10.16 -10.27 -8.60
CA SER A 112 9.81 -9.10 -9.41
C SER A 112 8.54 -8.45 -8.86
N VAL A 113 8.60 -7.15 -8.57
CA VAL A 113 7.52 -6.42 -7.87
C VAL A 113 6.81 -5.47 -8.82
N ALA A 114 5.50 -5.65 -9.04
CA ALA A 114 4.65 -4.68 -9.71
C ALA A 114 4.21 -3.58 -8.71
N VAL A 115 3.85 -2.39 -9.07
CA VAL A 115 3.70 -1.74 -10.37
C VAL A 115 4.99 -1.02 -10.71
N PRO A 116 5.41 -0.92 -11.99
CA PRO A 116 4.66 -1.24 -13.21
C PRO A 116 4.77 -2.73 -13.61
N TYR A 117 3.71 -3.28 -14.17
CA TYR A 117 3.63 -4.69 -14.59
C TYR A 117 4.67 -5.12 -15.65
N PRO A 118 5.14 -4.25 -16.58
CA PRO A 118 6.25 -4.55 -17.47
C PRO A 118 7.54 -5.01 -16.79
N VAL A 119 7.70 -4.83 -15.49
CA VAL A 119 8.80 -5.44 -14.70
C VAL A 119 8.75 -6.97 -14.79
N HIS A 120 7.55 -7.56 -14.63
CA HIS A 120 7.37 -9.01 -14.79
C HIS A 120 7.63 -9.48 -16.22
N TRP A 121 7.26 -8.67 -17.22
CA TRP A 121 7.52 -9.00 -18.62
C TRP A 121 9.01 -9.00 -18.92
N GLY A 122 9.76 -8.05 -18.33
CA GLY A 122 11.22 -8.02 -18.43
C GLY A 122 11.89 -9.22 -17.80
N ALA A 123 11.45 -9.62 -16.62
CA ALA A 123 11.92 -10.86 -15.96
C ALA A 123 11.60 -12.10 -16.81
N ALA A 124 10.39 -12.18 -17.38
CA ALA A 124 10.01 -13.26 -18.27
C ALA A 124 10.83 -13.32 -19.56
N LEU A 125 11.27 -12.20 -20.11
CA LEU A 125 12.16 -12.13 -21.27
C LEU A 125 13.61 -12.54 -20.93
N ALA A 126 14.07 -12.24 -19.74
CA ALA A 126 15.42 -12.54 -19.28
C ALA A 126 15.57 -14.02 -18.88
N ARG A 127 14.53 -14.61 -18.25
CA ARG A 127 14.51 -15.99 -17.79
C ARG A 127 14.03 -16.93 -18.92
N THR A 128 14.90 -17.81 -19.40
CA THR A 128 14.59 -18.82 -20.41
C THR A 128 14.83 -20.22 -19.86
N ALA A 129 14.45 -21.25 -20.61
CA ALA A 129 14.69 -22.66 -20.22
C ALA A 129 16.20 -22.97 -20.07
N GLN A 130 17.03 -22.34 -20.90
CA GLN A 130 18.49 -22.49 -20.88
C GLN A 130 19.17 -21.59 -19.84
N ARG A 131 18.50 -20.53 -19.41
CA ARG A 131 19.04 -19.53 -18.50
C ARG A 131 18.08 -19.26 -17.36
N ARG A 132 18.38 -19.87 -16.23
CA ARG A 132 17.70 -19.59 -14.96
C ARG A 132 18.53 -18.59 -14.14
N ILE A 133 18.08 -17.36 -14.06
CA ILE A 133 18.69 -16.30 -13.24
C ILE A 133 18.66 -16.70 -11.76
N ALA A 134 17.56 -17.32 -11.36
CA ALA A 134 17.32 -17.84 -10.01
C ALA A 134 16.66 -19.22 -10.06
N LYS A 135 16.79 -19.98 -8.98
CA LYS A 135 16.10 -21.28 -8.83
C LYS A 135 14.59 -21.09 -8.90
N VAL A 136 14.08 -20.13 -8.11
CA VAL A 136 12.66 -19.77 -8.03
C VAL A 136 12.45 -18.32 -8.43
N TRP A 137 11.43 -18.07 -9.24
CA TRP A 137 10.97 -16.73 -9.57
C TRP A 137 9.54 -16.51 -9.09
N VAL A 138 9.36 -15.55 -8.18
CA VAL A 138 8.07 -15.07 -7.68
C VAL A 138 7.71 -13.75 -8.36
N ALA A 139 6.57 -13.71 -9.05
CA ALA A 139 5.98 -12.49 -9.55
C ALA A 139 5.07 -11.89 -8.45
N ASP A 140 5.54 -10.85 -7.76
CA ASP A 140 4.79 -10.15 -6.71
C ASP A 140 3.84 -9.13 -7.34
N CYS A 141 2.62 -9.57 -7.62
CA CYS A 141 1.63 -8.82 -8.39
C CYS A 141 0.86 -7.81 -7.54
N GLY A 142 0.56 -8.14 -6.29
CA GLY A 142 -0.30 -7.34 -5.42
C GLY A 142 -1.73 -7.26 -5.96
N ASP A 143 -2.03 -6.25 -6.78
CA ASP A 143 -3.35 -6.14 -7.44
C ASP A 143 -3.33 -6.82 -8.82
N PRO A 144 -4.44 -7.39 -9.28
CA PRO A 144 -4.50 -8.01 -10.61
C PRO A 144 -4.34 -6.97 -11.74
N TYR A 145 -3.74 -7.37 -12.87
CA TYR A 145 -3.54 -6.48 -14.01
C TYR A 145 -4.80 -6.35 -14.88
N MET A 146 -5.25 -7.47 -15.50
CA MET A 146 -6.47 -7.48 -16.31
C MET A 146 -7.74 -7.57 -15.47
N GLY A 147 -7.67 -8.22 -14.31
CA GLY A 147 -8.79 -8.38 -13.39
C GLY A 147 -8.99 -7.21 -12.42
N ASN A 148 -8.27 -6.11 -12.60
CA ASN A 148 -8.42 -4.92 -11.74
C ASN A 148 -9.80 -4.27 -11.96
N THR A 149 -10.66 -4.35 -10.95
CA THR A 149 -12.00 -3.76 -10.95
C THR A 149 -12.04 -2.32 -10.44
N LEU A 150 -10.92 -1.83 -9.89
CA LEU A 150 -10.81 -0.48 -9.33
C LEU A 150 -10.52 0.58 -10.39
N ASP A 151 -9.97 0.17 -11.54
CA ASP A 151 -9.71 1.08 -12.66
C ASP A 151 -10.99 1.28 -13.49
N ARG A 152 -11.31 2.53 -13.77
CA ARG A 152 -12.48 2.91 -14.59
C ARG A 152 -12.34 2.48 -16.04
N PHE A 153 -11.12 2.35 -16.54
CA PHE A 153 -10.83 1.96 -17.92
C PHE A 153 -10.25 0.57 -17.98
N ARG A 154 -10.93 -0.33 -18.66
CA ARG A 154 -10.43 -1.68 -18.87
C ARG A 154 -9.31 -1.67 -19.90
N LYS A 155 -8.24 -2.41 -19.60
CA LYS A 155 -7.13 -2.62 -20.53
C LYS A 155 -7.59 -3.42 -21.76
N PRO A 156 -7.01 -3.17 -22.96
CA PRO A 156 -7.32 -3.93 -24.18
C PRO A 156 -7.10 -5.44 -23.99
N PHE A 157 -7.93 -6.21 -24.68
CA PHE A 157 -7.99 -7.69 -24.53
C PHE A 157 -6.67 -8.40 -24.81
N TYR A 158 -5.79 -7.85 -25.62
CA TYR A 158 -4.50 -8.48 -25.96
C TYR A 158 -3.52 -8.51 -24.78
N PHE A 159 -3.66 -7.62 -23.80
CA PHE A 159 -2.86 -7.69 -22.59
C PHE A 159 -3.12 -8.96 -21.77
N LYS A 160 -4.27 -9.59 -21.91
CA LYS A 160 -4.56 -10.90 -21.37
C LYS A 160 -3.51 -11.95 -21.81
N TYR A 161 -3.08 -11.91 -23.05
CA TYR A 161 -2.10 -12.85 -23.58
C TYR A 161 -0.71 -12.56 -23.02
N VAL A 162 -0.37 -11.28 -22.84
CA VAL A 162 0.90 -10.86 -22.22
C VAL A 162 0.93 -11.26 -20.74
N GLU A 163 -0.18 -11.06 -20.03
CA GLU A 163 -0.31 -11.46 -18.62
C GLU A 163 -0.17 -12.97 -18.48
N LYS A 164 -0.91 -13.76 -19.23
CA LYS A 164 -0.79 -15.22 -19.23
C LYS A 164 0.60 -15.72 -19.65
N TRP A 165 1.27 -15.01 -20.54
CA TRP A 165 2.60 -15.37 -20.98
C TRP A 165 3.63 -15.28 -19.85
N PHE A 166 3.68 -14.19 -19.07
CA PHE A 166 4.62 -14.11 -17.94
C PHE A 166 4.22 -15.07 -16.81
N MET A 167 2.92 -15.24 -16.55
CA MET A 167 2.42 -16.16 -15.53
C MET A 167 2.80 -17.62 -15.80
N ARG A 168 2.91 -18.02 -17.07
CA ARG A 168 3.43 -19.37 -17.41
C ARG A 168 4.90 -19.53 -17.05
N ARG A 169 5.68 -18.44 -17.06
CA ARG A 169 7.13 -18.45 -16.88
C ARG A 169 7.59 -18.28 -15.44
N CYS A 170 6.83 -17.62 -14.59
CA CYS A 170 7.13 -17.58 -13.17
C CYS A 170 6.76 -18.90 -12.49
N ASP A 171 7.43 -19.19 -11.38
CA ASP A 171 7.13 -20.36 -10.57
C ASP A 171 5.95 -20.09 -9.65
N PHE A 172 5.91 -18.90 -9.02
CA PHE A 172 4.82 -18.45 -8.14
C PHE A 172 4.36 -17.03 -8.47
N ILE A 173 3.11 -16.75 -8.10
CA ILE A 173 2.47 -15.44 -8.19
C ILE A 173 2.04 -15.07 -6.79
N SER A 174 2.67 -14.07 -6.17
CA SER A 174 2.23 -13.61 -4.85
C SER A 174 1.19 -12.51 -4.96
N ILE A 175 0.15 -12.64 -4.16
CA ILE A 175 -0.94 -11.67 -4.00
C ILE A 175 -1.06 -11.27 -2.54
N THR A 176 -1.54 -10.06 -2.27
CA THR A 176 -1.62 -9.56 -0.89
C THR A 176 -2.80 -10.08 -0.10
N GLN A 177 -3.86 -10.55 -0.77
CA GLN A 177 -5.09 -11.04 -0.16
C GLN A 177 -5.70 -12.16 -1.01
N SER A 178 -6.16 -13.23 -0.37
CA SER A 178 -6.81 -14.38 -1.04
C SER A 178 -8.04 -13.99 -1.85
N ALA A 179 -8.78 -12.95 -1.40
CA ALA A 179 -9.93 -12.42 -2.12
C ALA A 179 -9.60 -11.98 -3.55
N PHE A 180 -8.35 -11.62 -3.85
CA PHE A 180 -7.94 -11.23 -5.20
C PHE A 180 -7.74 -12.43 -6.14
N ARG A 181 -7.64 -13.65 -5.61
CA ARG A 181 -7.44 -14.87 -6.42
C ARG A 181 -8.48 -15.05 -7.53
N VAL A 182 -9.73 -14.70 -7.26
CA VAL A 182 -10.84 -14.79 -8.22
C VAL A 182 -10.68 -13.86 -9.43
N ASN A 183 -9.84 -12.84 -9.31
CA ASN A 183 -9.55 -11.89 -10.37
C ASN A 183 -8.40 -12.32 -11.29
N TYR A 184 -7.81 -13.49 -11.03
CA TYR A 184 -6.79 -14.13 -11.85
C TYR A 184 -7.39 -15.32 -12.61
N TYR A 185 -6.67 -15.80 -13.63
CA TYR A 185 -7.12 -16.91 -14.46
C TYR A 185 -7.06 -18.24 -13.70
N PRO A 186 -8.13 -19.07 -13.74
CA PRO A 186 -8.18 -20.32 -13.00
C PRO A 186 -6.98 -21.27 -13.27
N GLU A 187 -6.45 -21.24 -14.49
CA GLU A 187 -5.30 -22.07 -14.91
C GLU A 187 -3.99 -21.77 -14.18
N PHE A 188 -3.92 -20.66 -13.43
CA PHE A 188 -2.74 -20.27 -12.62
C PHE A 188 -3.00 -20.27 -11.12
N HIS A 189 -4.18 -20.70 -10.69
CA HIS A 189 -4.52 -20.68 -9.26
C HIS A 189 -3.56 -21.51 -8.42
N ASP A 190 -3.01 -22.62 -8.95
CA ASP A 190 -2.05 -23.44 -8.23
C ASP A 190 -0.71 -22.74 -7.97
N LYS A 191 -0.36 -21.73 -8.77
CA LYS A 191 0.83 -20.90 -8.59
C LYS A 191 0.61 -19.71 -7.66
N ILE A 192 -0.65 -19.39 -7.34
CA ILE A 192 -0.98 -18.19 -6.55
C ILE A 192 -0.81 -18.50 -5.07
N VAL A 193 0.05 -17.71 -4.44
CA VAL A 193 0.29 -17.73 -2.99
C VAL A 193 -0.10 -16.39 -2.38
N GLU A 194 -0.75 -16.44 -1.23
CA GLU A 194 -1.06 -15.24 -0.48
C GLU A 194 0.11 -14.88 0.42
N ILE A 195 0.73 -13.73 0.15
CA ILE A 195 1.78 -13.16 0.99
C ILE A 195 1.40 -11.69 1.25
N PRO A 196 0.97 -11.34 2.47
CA PRO A 196 0.48 -10.01 2.77
C PRO A 196 1.57 -8.94 2.73
N GLN A 197 1.17 -7.67 2.86
CA GLN A 197 2.11 -6.57 3.08
C GLN A 197 2.82 -6.77 4.42
N GLY A 198 4.15 -6.76 4.40
CA GLY A 198 4.96 -6.83 5.60
C GLY A 198 5.14 -5.46 6.27
N PHE A 199 5.15 -5.47 7.60
CA PHE A 199 5.43 -4.30 8.42
C PHE A 199 6.44 -4.68 9.51
N ARG A 200 7.37 -3.77 9.77
CA ARG A 200 8.22 -3.88 10.95
C ARG A 200 7.39 -3.50 12.18
N PHE A 201 7.25 -4.46 13.09
CA PHE A 201 6.60 -4.22 14.36
C PHE A 201 7.67 -3.67 15.32
N GLY A 202 7.84 -2.34 15.30
CA GLY A 202 8.60 -1.66 16.34
C GLY A 202 7.80 -1.63 17.65
N GLU A 203 8.47 -1.46 18.77
CA GLU A 203 7.80 -1.13 20.02
C GLU A 203 7.10 0.23 19.83
N VAL A 204 5.79 0.20 19.73
CA VAL A 204 5.00 1.42 19.84
C VAL A 204 5.01 1.80 21.31
N LYS A 205 5.94 2.66 21.70
CA LYS A 205 5.92 3.27 23.05
C LYS A 205 4.68 4.14 23.12
N ALA A 206 3.63 3.58 23.70
CA ALA A 206 2.42 4.34 24.00
C ALA A 206 2.84 5.57 24.83
N ILE A 207 2.43 6.75 24.38
CA ILE A 207 2.46 7.93 25.24
C ILE A 207 1.40 7.67 26.30
N PRO A 208 1.77 7.61 27.60
CA PRO A 208 0.83 7.18 28.63
C PRO A 208 -0.33 8.16 28.78
N GLY A 209 -1.49 7.63 28.89
CA GLY A 209 -2.59 8.23 29.57
C GLY A 209 -3.87 8.44 28.79
N PRO A 210 -4.98 8.00 29.31
CA PRO A 210 -6.27 8.55 28.94
C PRO A 210 -6.30 10.05 29.32
N PRO A 211 -7.13 10.86 28.65
CA PRO A 211 -7.25 12.28 28.93
C PRO A 211 -7.65 12.49 30.39
N VAL A 212 -7.01 13.46 31.00
CA VAL A 212 -7.04 13.75 32.43
C VAL A 212 -8.42 14.10 33.01
N ASN A 213 -9.50 14.18 32.19
CA ASN A 213 -10.82 14.66 32.66
C ASN A 213 -12.03 13.81 32.22
N GLY A 214 -11.84 12.56 31.80
CA GLY A 214 -12.99 11.73 31.38
C GLY A 214 -13.63 12.16 30.05
N ILE A 215 -13.01 13.08 29.30
CA ILE A 215 -13.46 13.52 27.99
C ILE A 215 -12.86 12.55 26.94
N PRO A 216 -13.69 11.84 26.15
CA PRO A 216 -13.20 10.89 25.17
C PRO A 216 -12.29 11.55 24.12
N HIS A 217 -11.08 11.02 23.95
CA HIS A 217 -10.10 11.41 22.94
C HIS A 217 -9.98 10.31 21.89
N PHE A 218 -10.27 10.62 20.65
CA PHE A 218 -10.21 9.62 19.58
C PHE A 218 -9.70 10.22 18.28
N ALA A 219 -9.15 9.38 17.40
CA ALA A 219 -8.52 9.87 16.20
C ALA A 219 -8.83 9.04 14.95
N PHE A 220 -8.69 9.69 13.81
CA PHE A 220 -8.58 9.07 12.50
C PHE A 220 -7.32 9.56 11.80
N ALA A 221 -6.58 8.65 11.16
CA ALA A 221 -5.45 8.98 10.30
C ALA A 221 -5.68 8.45 8.88
N GLY A 222 -5.62 9.33 7.89
CA GLY A 222 -5.74 8.93 6.49
C GLY A 222 -6.51 9.91 5.61
N SER A 223 -6.72 9.51 4.35
CA SER A 223 -7.47 10.33 3.39
C SER A 223 -8.92 9.90 3.32
N PHE A 224 -9.80 10.89 3.19
CA PHE A 224 -11.21 10.68 2.90
C PHE A 224 -11.44 10.53 1.39
N ILE A 225 -12.44 9.73 1.03
CA ILE A 225 -12.85 9.53 -0.35
C ILE A 225 -14.38 9.52 -0.35
N ARG A 226 -14.97 10.45 -1.09
CA ARG A 226 -16.43 10.56 -1.21
C ARG A 226 -17.05 9.20 -1.55
N GLU A 227 -18.16 8.85 -0.91
CA GLU A 227 -18.92 7.60 -1.04
C GLU A 227 -18.19 6.32 -0.56
N LYS A 228 -16.86 6.33 -0.44
CA LYS A 228 -16.08 5.16 -0.04
C LYS A 228 -15.59 5.24 1.41
N ARG A 229 -14.96 6.35 1.76
CA ARG A 229 -14.47 6.71 3.11
C ARG A 229 -14.94 8.11 3.43
N ASP A 230 -16.25 8.28 3.42
CA ASP A 230 -16.92 9.56 3.63
C ASP A 230 -17.27 9.73 5.11
N PRO A 231 -16.72 10.74 5.80
CA PRO A 231 -16.98 10.96 7.21
C PRO A 231 -18.32 11.69 7.47
N GLY A 232 -19.04 12.12 6.43
CA GLY A 232 -20.14 13.07 6.54
C GLY A 232 -21.23 12.65 7.51
N ARG A 233 -21.71 11.39 7.44
CA ARG A 233 -22.75 10.88 8.36
C ARG A 233 -22.27 10.84 9.81
N PHE A 234 -21.03 10.42 10.02
CA PHE A 234 -20.41 10.36 11.34
C PHE A 234 -20.24 11.79 11.91
N LEU A 235 -19.70 12.72 11.14
CA LEU A 235 -19.52 14.10 11.57
C LEU A 235 -20.87 14.79 11.82
N ALA A 236 -21.86 14.60 10.95
CA ALA A 236 -23.22 15.10 11.16
C ALA A 236 -23.80 14.60 12.48
N TYR A 237 -23.62 13.31 12.81
CA TYR A 237 -24.06 12.77 14.09
C TYR A 237 -23.33 13.44 15.26
N LEU A 238 -22.01 13.58 15.19
CA LEU A 238 -21.22 14.23 16.25
C LEU A 238 -21.70 15.67 16.54
N THR A 239 -22.21 16.40 15.55
CA THR A 239 -22.76 17.77 15.77
C THR A 239 -24.03 17.78 16.61
N THR A 240 -24.75 16.65 16.69
CA THR A 240 -25.98 16.54 17.52
C THR A 240 -25.69 16.28 18.98
N LEU A 241 -24.46 15.87 19.31
CA LEU A 241 -24.07 15.45 20.66
C LEU A 241 -23.79 16.66 21.55
N LYS A 242 -24.47 16.70 22.73
CA LYS A 242 -24.25 17.74 23.75
C LYS A 242 -23.04 17.46 24.66
N ARG A 243 -22.55 16.21 24.66
CA ARG A 243 -21.40 15.77 25.49
C ARG A 243 -20.09 16.31 24.94
N GLU A 244 -19.10 16.43 25.81
CA GLU A 244 -17.74 16.79 25.42
C GLU A 244 -16.99 15.57 24.88
N PHE A 245 -16.18 15.79 23.85
CA PHE A 245 -15.23 14.86 23.26
C PHE A 245 -14.16 15.65 22.50
N ASN A 246 -13.06 14.98 22.15
CA ASN A 246 -12.02 15.55 21.31
C ASN A 246 -11.71 14.57 20.16
N PHE A 247 -12.02 14.97 18.93
CA PHE A 247 -11.77 14.18 17.73
C PHE A 247 -10.61 14.79 16.95
N VAL A 248 -9.52 14.01 16.79
CA VAL A 248 -8.31 14.44 16.09
C VAL A 248 -8.25 13.77 14.71
N LEU A 249 -8.10 14.56 13.66
CA LEU A 249 -7.98 14.11 12.28
C LEU A 249 -6.57 14.38 11.74
N TYR A 250 -5.83 13.32 11.43
CA TYR A 250 -4.58 13.40 10.67
C TYR A 250 -4.90 13.19 9.18
N THR A 251 -5.17 14.29 8.44
CA THR A 251 -5.62 14.19 7.04
C THR A 251 -5.17 15.36 6.18
N GLN A 252 -4.92 15.07 4.90
CA GLN A 252 -4.71 16.08 3.87
C GLN A 252 -6.01 16.42 3.09
N THR A 253 -7.04 15.59 3.22
CA THR A 253 -8.33 15.79 2.53
C THR A 253 -9.31 16.50 3.44
N ARG A 254 -9.29 17.83 3.42
CA ARG A 254 -10.09 18.67 4.32
C ARG A 254 -11.49 18.98 3.79
N GLU A 255 -11.69 18.91 2.48
CA GLU A 255 -12.92 19.33 1.79
C GLU A 255 -14.21 18.68 2.32
N LEU A 256 -14.14 17.40 2.77
CA LEU A 256 -15.29 16.68 3.33
C LEU A 256 -15.53 16.96 4.81
N VAL A 257 -14.60 17.65 5.47
CA VAL A 257 -14.61 17.91 6.92
C VAL A 257 -14.89 19.39 7.22
N GLU A 258 -14.41 20.29 6.38
CA GLU A 258 -14.54 21.75 6.55
C GLU A 258 -15.95 22.23 6.91
N PRO A 259 -17.06 21.71 6.33
CA PRO A 259 -18.41 22.14 6.67
C PRO A 259 -18.80 21.87 8.14
N TYR A 260 -18.14 20.92 8.80
CA TYR A 260 -18.47 20.52 10.17
C TYR A 260 -17.64 21.21 11.24
N ILE A 261 -16.53 21.84 10.87
CA ILE A 261 -15.62 22.51 11.83
C ILE A 261 -16.38 23.52 12.70
N PRO A 262 -17.14 24.50 12.14
CA PRO A 262 -17.85 25.47 12.94
C PRO A 262 -18.98 24.86 13.78
N LEU A 263 -19.56 23.73 13.32
CA LEU A 263 -20.66 23.04 14.01
C LEU A 263 -20.19 22.24 15.22
N LEU A 264 -18.94 21.76 15.20
CA LEU A 264 -18.34 20.98 16.28
C LEU A 264 -17.68 21.83 17.37
N ASN A 265 -17.65 23.16 17.20
CA ASN A 265 -17.31 24.13 18.22
C ASN A 265 -16.06 23.78 19.06
N GLY A 266 -14.94 23.50 18.36
CA GLY A 266 -13.65 23.17 19.01
C GLY A 266 -13.48 21.72 19.42
N LYS A 267 -14.50 20.86 19.26
CA LYS A 267 -14.41 19.41 19.54
C LYS A 267 -13.69 18.60 18.43
N LEU A 268 -13.35 19.26 17.32
CA LEU A 268 -12.65 18.69 16.17
C LEU A 268 -11.34 19.41 15.94
N GLU A 269 -10.24 18.67 15.98
CA GLU A 269 -8.91 19.16 15.66
C GLU A 269 -8.41 18.53 14.35
N ILE A 270 -7.95 19.34 13.40
CA ILE A 270 -7.38 18.85 12.15
C ILE A 270 -5.88 19.09 12.17
N ARG A 271 -5.11 18.01 12.03
CA ARG A 271 -3.66 18.02 11.94
C ARG A 271 -3.21 17.60 10.54
N ASP A 272 -2.04 18.08 10.14
CA ASP A 272 -1.41 17.67 8.89
C ASP A 272 -0.83 16.24 8.99
N TYR A 273 -0.45 15.71 7.83
CA TYR A 273 0.26 14.44 7.76
C TYR A 273 1.60 14.52 8.52
N ILE A 274 1.83 13.54 9.36
CA ILE A 274 3.12 13.31 10.04
C ILE A 274 3.66 11.92 9.70
N PRO A 275 4.98 11.71 9.76
CA PRO A 275 5.58 10.40 9.53
C PRO A 275 5.00 9.31 10.45
N ARG A 276 4.99 8.07 9.96
CA ARG A 276 4.42 6.92 10.69
C ARG A 276 5.01 6.77 12.10
N GLU A 277 6.31 6.97 12.23
CA GLU A 277 7.04 6.83 13.49
C GLU A 277 6.59 7.85 14.54
N GLU A 278 6.18 9.03 14.12
CA GLU A 278 5.61 10.07 14.97
C GLU A 278 4.11 9.88 15.21
N LEU A 279 3.41 9.34 14.21
CA LEU A 279 1.96 9.13 14.25
C LEU A 279 1.57 8.03 15.23
N LEU A 280 2.24 6.88 15.20
CA LEU A 280 1.86 5.72 16.02
C LEU A 280 1.84 6.03 17.53
N PRO A 281 2.84 6.72 18.12
CA PRO A 281 2.77 7.15 19.52
C PRO A 281 1.58 8.08 19.83
N GLN A 282 1.23 8.98 18.90
CA GLN A 282 0.08 9.86 19.06
C GLN A 282 -1.23 9.07 19.06
N LEU A 283 -1.39 8.14 18.13
CA LEU A 283 -2.58 7.27 18.05
C LEU A 283 -2.67 6.35 19.27
N ALA A 284 -1.55 5.85 19.78
CA ALA A 284 -1.51 5.02 20.99
C ALA A 284 -1.94 5.80 22.26
N GLY A 285 -1.87 7.14 22.24
CA GLY A 285 -2.37 8.00 23.31
C GLY A 285 -3.87 8.25 23.27
N MET A 286 -4.59 7.78 22.27
CA MET A 286 -6.05 7.95 22.16
C MET A 286 -6.83 6.89 22.94
N ASP A 287 -8.10 7.15 23.27
CA ASP A 287 -8.98 6.16 23.89
C ASP A 287 -9.39 5.09 22.88
N PHE A 288 -9.72 5.52 21.66
CA PHE A 288 -10.02 4.65 20.53
C PHE A 288 -9.68 5.31 19.20
N LEU A 289 -9.65 4.52 18.15
CA LEU A 289 -9.37 4.97 16.79
C LEU A 289 -10.59 4.73 15.89
N VAL A 290 -10.77 5.59 14.88
CA VAL A 290 -11.89 5.47 13.95
C VAL A 290 -11.38 4.99 12.59
N ASN A 291 -12.05 4.02 12.00
CA ASN A 291 -11.83 3.58 10.63
C ASN A 291 -13.09 3.77 9.79
N PHE A 292 -12.95 4.44 8.63
CA PHE A 292 -14.03 4.63 7.67
C PHE A 292 -13.82 3.74 6.44
N GLY A 293 -14.87 3.15 5.92
CA GLY A 293 -14.79 2.48 4.64
C GLY A 293 -15.69 1.25 4.48
N TYR A 294 -15.36 0.44 3.46
CA TYR A 294 -15.98 -0.86 3.25
C TYR A 294 -15.56 -1.86 4.32
N ASP A 295 -16.13 -3.07 4.26
CA ASP A 295 -15.77 -4.15 5.16
C ASP A 295 -14.24 -4.31 5.23
N PRO A 296 -13.64 -4.10 6.42
CA PRO A 296 -12.19 -4.14 6.58
C PRO A 296 -11.60 -5.54 6.38
N LEU A 297 -12.41 -6.59 6.43
CA LEU A 297 -11.98 -7.96 6.16
C LEU A 297 -11.75 -8.23 4.66
N THR A 298 -12.43 -7.49 3.79
CA THR A 298 -12.28 -7.61 2.33
C THR A 298 -11.22 -6.67 1.75
N GLN A 299 -10.87 -5.63 2.49
CA GLN A 299 -9.83 -4.69 2.13
C GLN A 299 -8.98 -4.43 3.37
N SER A 300 -7.87 -5.15 3.53
CA SER A 300 -6.93 -4.92 4.64
C SER A 300 -6.10 -3.64 4.38
N PRO A 301 -6.59 -2.45 4.74
CA PRO A 301 -5.82 -1.23 4.57
C PRO A 301 -4.64 -1.26 5.54
N SER A 302 -3.47 -0.87 5.07
CA SER A 302 -2.24 -0.79 5.90
C SER A 302 -2.45 -0.05 7.23
N LYS A 303 -3.32 0.94 7.26
CA LYS A 303 -3.65 1.70 8.48
C LYS A 303 -4.30 0.87 9.60
N LEU A 304 -5.04 -0.21 9.27
CA LEU A 304 -5.61 -1.09 10.29
C LEU A 304 -4.54 -1.92 11.01
N ILE A 305 -3.46 -2.22 10.30
CA ILE A 305 -2.28 -2.83 10.91
C ILE A 305 -1.63 -1.83 11.87
N ASP A 306 -1.45 -0.58 11.45
CA ASP A 306 -0.94 0.48 12.29
C ASP A 306 -1.83 0.69 13.53
N TYR A 307 -3.15 0.68 13.36
CA TYR A 307 -4.09 0.80 14.47
C TYR A 307 -4.00 -0.40 15.44
N ALA A 308 -3.91 -1.62 14.91
CA ALA A 308 -3.73 -2.81 15.73
C ALA A 308 -2.43 -2.78 16.54
N LEU A 309 -1.33 -2.25 15.96
CA LEU A 309 -0.06 -2.08 16.66
C LEU A 309 -0.12 -1.07 17.81
N THR A 310 -1.07 -0.12 17.79
CA THR A 310 -1.28 0.79 18.93
C THR A 310 -1.95 0.11 20.13
N GLY A 311 -2.58 -1.05 19.92
CA GLY A 311 -3.39 -1.73 20.93
C GLY A 311 -4.70 -1.01 21.29
N ARG A 312 -5.07 0.05 20.57
CA ARG A 312 -6.29 0.81 20.84
C ARG A 312 -7.53 0.19 20.18
N PRO A 313 -8.69 0.24 20.84
CA PRO A 313 -9.96 -0.17 20.24
C PRO A 313 -10.21 0.58 18.93
N VAL A 314 -10.73 -0.12 17.92
CA VAL A 314 -11.04 0.49 16.62
C VAL A 314 -12.55 0.50 16.40
N LEU A 315 -13.10 1.70 16.27
CA LEU A 315 -14.48 1.92 15.83
C LEU A 315 -14.52 1.90 14.30
N HIS A 316 -15.15 0.89 13.71
CA HIS A 316 -15.34 0.84 12.27
C HIS A 316 -16.67 1.47 11.86
N ILE A 317 -16.60 2.50 11.04
CA ILE A 317 -17.74 3.17 10.42
C ILE A 317 -17.88 2.68 8.98
N PRO A 318 -18.89 1.85 8.69
CA PRO A 318 -19.08 1.32 7.34
C PRO A 318 -19.51 2.41 6.36
N ALA A 319 -19.16 2.24 5.08
CA ALA A 319 -19.59 3.16 4.01
C ALA A 319 -21.13 3.23 3.85
N ARG A 320 -21.83 2.15 4.25
CA ARG A 320 -23.29 2.06 4.29
C ARG A 320 -23.74 1.47 5.63
N GLY A 321 -24.92 1.87 6.09
CA GLY A 321 -25.46 1.30 7.34
C GLY A 321 -24.83 1.89 8.61
N PHE A 322 -24.58 3.20 8.63
CA PHE A 322 -24.07 3.91 9.82
C PHE A 322 -25.02 3.73 11.02
N ASP A 323 -24.46 3.26 12.13
CA ASP A 323 -25.17 3.07 13.40
C ASP A 323 -24.66 4.07 14.45
N PRO A 324 -25.47 5.10 14.82
CA PRO A 324 -25.12 6.07 15.85
C PRO A 324 -24.93 5.45 17.23
N SER A 325 -25.67 4.39 17.57
CA SER A 325 -25.61 3.78 18.91
C SER A 325 -24.23 3.17 19.19
N LEU A 326 -23.54 2.70 18.15
CA LEU A 326 -22.18 2.19 18.27
C LEU A 326 -21.20 3.32 18.63
N VAL A 327 -21.40 4.53 18.10
CA VAL A 327 -20.60 5.70 18.46
C VAL A 327 -20.78 6.04 19.93
N ASP A 328 -22.02 6.03 20.40
CA ASP A 328 -22.33 6.33 21.83
C ASP A 328 -21.65 5.33 22.76
N THR A 329 -21.70 4.02 22.42
CA THR A 329 -21.04 2.99 23.24
C THR A 329 -19.52 3.22 23.34
N PHE A 330 -18.87 3.64 22.25
CA PHE A 330 -17.43 3.98 22.26
C PHE A 330 -17.14 5.24 23.07
N LEU A 331 -17.97 6.25 22.93
CA LEU A 331 -17.84 7.49 23.73
C LEU A 331 -18.10 7.24 25.23
N ASP A 332 -18.83 6.18 25.59
CA ASP A 332 -19.05 5.73 26.98
C ASP A 332 -17.94 4.80 27.49
N GLY A 333 -16.88 4.57 26.71
CA GLY A 333 -15.77 3.69 27.06
C GLY A 333 -16.09 2.20 26.94
N ASN A 334 -17.20 1.83 26.29
CA ASN A 334 -17.58 0.46 26.05
C ASN A 334 -17.15 -0.01 24.65
N TYR A 335 -16.07 -0.75 24.59
CA TYR A 335 -15.42 -1.19 23.35
C TYR A 335 -15.73 -2.64 22.97
N ARG A 336 -16.83 -3.23 23.43
CA ARG A 336 -17.19 -4.64 23.15
C ARG A 336 -17.36 -4.95 21.67
N HIS A 337 -17.76 -3.95 20.88
CA HIS A 337 -17.96 -4.05 19.43
C HIS A 337 -16.80 -3.46 18.63
N ARG A 338 -15.59 -3.42 19.23
CA ARG A 338 -14.40 -2.98 18.51
C ARG A 338 -14.09 -3.91 17.34
N PHE A 339 -13.62 -3.33 16.27
CA PHE A 339 -13.02 -4.11 15.19
C PHE A 339 -11.68 -4.67 15.65
N GLU A 340 -11.49 -5.96 15.46
CA GLU A 340 -10.23 -6.66 15.69
C GLU A 340 -9.68 -7.17 14.37
N LEU A 341 -8.43 -6.85 14.07
CA LEU A 341 -7.73 -7.40 12.90
C LEU A 341 -7.33 -8.85 13.22
N PRO A 342 -7.88 -9.86 12.51
CA PRO A 342 -7.49 -11.24 12.75
C PRO A 342 -6.04 -11.47 12.32
N ASP A 343 -5.33 -12.30 13.08
CA ASP A 343 -3.99 -12.76 12.78
C ASP A 343 -3.00 -11.61 12.42
N LEU A 344 -2.78 -10.71 13.37
CA LEU A 344 -1.86 -9.58 13.19
C LEU A 344 -0.43 -10.04 12.84
N GLU A 345 0.01 -11.19 13.39
CA GLU A 345 1.36 -11.71 13.20
C GLU A 345 1.68 -12.05 11.72
N ARG A 346 0.69 -12.38 10.92
CA ARG A 346 0.91 -12.62 9.47
C ARG A 346 1.47 -11.41 8.71
N TYR A 347 1.29 -10.20 9.26
CA TYR A 347 1.78 -8.94 8.68
C TYR A 347 3.16 -8.54 9.21
N ARG A 348 3.70 -9.28 10.18
CA ARG A 348 5.06 -9.06 10.66
C ARG A 348 6.06 -9.34 9.55
N ILE A 349 7.01 -8.42 9.32
CA ILE A 349 7.92 -8.51 8.16
C ILE A 349 8.75 -9.79 8.17
N GLU A 350 9.12 -10.29 9.34
CA GLU A 350 9.84 -11.55 9.52
C GLU A 350 9.02 -12.74 8.99
N ASN A 351 7.72 -12.79 9.27
CA ASN A 351 6.83 -13.84 8.80
C ASN A 351 6.55 -13.73 7.30
N VAL A 352 6.50 -12.49 6.79
CA VAL A 352 6.37 -12.24 5.34
C VAL A 352 7.64 -12.69 4.61
N ALA A 353 8.84 -12.38 5.12
CA ALA A 353 10.10 -12.85 4.57
C ALA A 353 10.20 -14.39 4.59
N ALA A 354 9.85 -15.02 5.71
CA ALA A 354 9.79 -16.47 5.83
C ALA A 354 8.83 -17.10 4.81
N SER A 355 7.69 -16.45 4.51
CA SER A 355 6.74 -16.92 3.52
C SER A 355 7.33 -16.93 2.09
N PHE A 356 8.15 -15.93 1.75
CA PHE A 356 8.88 -15.94 0.47
C PHE A 356 9.97 -17.00 0.43
N LEU A 357 10.73 -17.17 1.52
CA LEU A 357 11.81 -18.16 1.60
C LEU A 357 11.28 -19.59 1.53
N LYS A 358 10.13 -19.87 2.15
CA LYS A 358 9.47 -21.19 2.08
C LYS A 358 9.18 -21.65 0.65
N LEU A 359 9.05 -20.74 -0.31
CA LEU A 359 8.83 -21.08 -1.71
C LEU A 359 10.07 -21.71 -2.39
N LEU A 360 11.23 -21.68 -1.72
CA LEU A 360 12.44 -22.35 -2.20
C LEU A 360 12.42 -23.87 -1.95
N ASP A 361 11.61 -24.32 -1.01
CA ASP A 361 11.54 -25.73 -0.56
C ASP A 361 10.49 -26.54 -1.33
N GLY A 362 9.68 -25.90 -2.16
CA GLY A 362 8.61 -26.51 -2.99
C GLY A 362 8.95 -26.46 -4.44
#